data_1805f9bcb999b1c4d4a3afec3d442479
#
_entry.id   1805f9bcb999b1c4d4a3afec3d442479
#
_cell.length_a   1.000
_cell.length_b   1.000
_cell.length_c   1.000
_cell.angle_alpha   90.00
_cell.angle_beta   90.00
_cell.angle_gamma   90.00
#
_symmetry.space_group_name_H-M   'P 1'
#
loop_
_entity.id
_entity.type
_entity.pdbx_description
1 polymer ?
#
loop_
_entity_poly.entity_id
_entity_poly.type
_entity_poly.pdbx_seq_one_letter_code
_entity_poly.pdbx_strand_id
1 'polypeptide(L)'
;MTTDNKDNRLSIENSDYTEILRHAVAVIEHARTEIARHVNGYVSTAYWEIGQMLHERKIESGYGDRVVRRLSADLKERYPKMGVSPRNLWDMKKFYERFCHSDIKVRQVVALLPWGHILRLLQKVGNDDAAMLFYAQETRSKGWNRDLLLNAIKLNMYETQALARVDNNFDRTLPAEQAQYANEVFSSSYNLGFLGVTSPILELELEDRLVKAITRFLMELGNGFTFIGNQHVLEYNGKESKVDMLFFHRGLRCLVAVDLKIGAFKPEYAGKMNYYLSLLDRLERGADENRSIGIILCAEKDRVEVELALEDMGKPIGVADYQLIVPKEKLQKVLTDEIKAFSEEKKINLNSATL
;
A
#
# COMPACT_ATOMS: atom_id res chain seq x y z
N MET A 1 -36.64 36.77 18.12
CA MET A 1 -35.96 36.43 16.87
C MET A 1 -34.48 36.86 16.91
N THR A 2 -33.68 36.38 17.85
CA THR A 2 -32.24 36.78 17.96
C THR A 2 -31.34 35.66 18.49
N THR A 3 -31.73 34.39 18.44
CA THR A 3 -30.93 33.25 18.90
C THR A 3 -30.28 32.45 17.75
N ASP A 4 -30.78 32.55 16.53
CA ASP A 4 -30.30 31.76 15.36
C ASP A 4 -28.97 32.25 14.76
N ASN A 5 -28.53 33.47 15.06
CA ASN A 5 -27.35 34.09 14.41
C ASN A 5 -26.03 33.83 15.19
N LYS A 6 -26.10 33.36 16.45
CA LYS A 6 -24.92 33.03 17.24
C LYS A 6 -24.44 31.57 17.02
N ASP A 7 -25.37 30.66 16.83
CA ASP A 7 -25.04 29.25 16.58
C ASP A 7 -24.44 29.04 15.18
N ASN A 8 -24.89 29.84 14.20
CA ASN A 8 -24.36 29.79 12.84
C ASN A 8 -22.94 30.40 12.72
N ARG A 9 -22.58 31.39 13.55
CA ARG A 9 -21.21 31.93 13.61
C ARG A 9 -20.24 30.94 14.29
N LEU A 10 -20.64 30.28 15.37
CA LEU A 10 -19.83 29.29 16.05
C LEU A 10 -19.58 28.03 15.20
N SER A 11 -20.53 27.64 14.34
CA SER A 11 -20.36 26.53 13.40
C SER A 11 -19.41 26.87 12.25
N ILE A 12 -19.44 28.09 11.75
CA ILE A 12 -18.53 28.60 10.70
C ILE A 12 -17.11 28.74 11.28
N GLU A 13 -16.95 29.30 12.47
CA GLU A 13 -15.65 29.41 13.15
C GLU A 13 -15.03 28.04 13.45
N ASN A 14 -15.81 27.03 13.82
CA ASN A 14 -15.34 25.65 14.03
C ASN A 14 -14.93 24.96 12.71
N SER A 15 -15.64 25.22 11.62
CA SER A 15 -15.30 24.70 10.29
C SER A 15 -13.96 25.28 9.80
N ASP A 16 -13.80 26.58 9.89
CA ASP A 16 -12.58 27.28 9.48
C ASP A 16 -11.39 26.88 10.35
N TYR A 17 -11.59 26.76 11.66
CA TYR A 17 -10.55 26.25 12.57
C TYR A 17 -10.12 24.83 12.23
N THR A 18 -11.05 23.93 11.92
CA THR A 18 -10.76 22.54 11.56
C THR A 18 -9.97 22.47 10.25
N GLU A 19 -10.27 23.32 9.29
CA GLU A 19 -9.53 23.43 8.04
C GLU A 19 -8.11 23.97 8.25
N ILE A 20 -7.96 25.03 9.03
CA ILE A 20 -6.67 25.60 9.41
C ILE A 20 -5.82 24.56 10.16
N LEU A 21 -6.41 23.85 11.14
CA LEU A 21 -5.73 22.81 11.89
C LEU A 21 -5.26 21.67 10.98
N ARG A 22 -6.11 21.19 10.08
CA ARG A 22 -5.78 20.14 9.11
C ARG A 22 -4.63 20.57 8.20
N HIS A 23 -4.68 21.79 7.71
CA HIS A 23 -3.61 22.35 6.87
C HIS A 23 -2.29 22.48 7.65
N ALA A 24 -2.34 23.01 8.86
CA ALA A 24 -1.17 23.13 9.73
C ALA A 24 -0.53 21.76 10.06
N VAL A 25 -1.36 20.75 10.38
CA VAL A 25 -0.88 19.38 10.60
C VAL A 25 -0.22 18.83 9.34
N ALA A 26 -0.82 18.99 8.16
CA ALA A 26 -0.24 18.52 6.90
C ALA A 26 1.12 19.17 6.61
N VAL A 27 1.25 20.48 6.82
CA VAL A 27 2.52 21.22 6.64
C VAL A 27 3.59 20.73 7.64
N ILE A 28 3.22 20.53 8.91
CA ILE A 28 4.14 20.04 9.92
C ILE A 28 4.59 18.60 9.61
N GLU A 29 3.68 17.70 9.24
CA GLU A 29 4.03 16.32 8.90
C GLU A 29 4.90 16.25 7.62
N HIS A 30 4.62 17.09 6.64
CA HIS A 30 5.49 17.23 5.46
C HIS A 30 6.91 17.69 5.85
N ALA A 31 7.01 18.74 6.64
CA ALA A 31 8.31 19.24 7.11
C ALA A 31 9.08 18.19 7.93
N ARG A 32 8.41 17.46 8.83
CA ARG A 32 9.01 16.36 9.61
C ARG A 32 9.53 15.24 8.72
N THR A 33 8.78 14.88 7.67
CA THR A 33 9.18 13.86 6.70
C THR A 33 10.42 14.29 5.92
N GLU A 34 10.50 15.53 5.47
CA GLU A 34 11.68 16.06 4.76
C GLU A 34 12.91 16.13 5.67
N ILE A 35 12.76 16.59 6.91
CA ILE A 35 13.85 16.58 7.89
C ILE A 35 14.35 15.15 8.12
N ALA A 36 13.46 14.18 8.31
CA ALA A 36 13.84 12.78 8.50
C ALA A 36 14.59 12.21 7.29
N ARG A 37 14.20 12.56 6.06
CA ARG A 37 14.90 12.16 4.82
C ARG A 37 16.32 12.72 4.77
N HIS A 38 16.50 14.01 5.08
CA HIS A 38 17.81 14.63 5.11
C HIS A 38 18.71 14.02 6.18
N VAL A 39 18.18 13.81 7.39
CA VAL A 39 18.92 13.16 8.48
C VAL A 39 19.35 11.74 8.10
N ASN A 40 18.47 10.96 7.49
CA ASN A 40 18.80 9.60 7.03
C ASN A 40 19.92 9.64 5.98
N GLY A 41 19.88 10.56 5.02
CA GLY A 41 20.94 10.74 4.03
C GLY A 41 22.31 11.01 4.65
N TYR A 42 22.39 11.94 5.61
CA TYR A 42 23.65 12.23 6.32
C TYR A 42 24.17 11.05 7.15
N VAL A 43 23.28 10.35 7.83
CA VAL A 43 23.65 9.15 8.61
C VAL A 43 24.15 8.05 7.67
N SER A 44 23.49 7.82 6.55
CA SER A 44 23.90 6.82 5.56
C SER A 44 25.24 7.17 4.91
N THR A 45 25.51 8.46 4.66
CA THR A 45 26.82 8.93 4.16
C THR A 45 27.93 8.64 5.18
N ALA A 46 27.72 8.99 6.44
CA ALA A 46 28.71 8.69 7.49
C ALA A 46 28.97 7.18 7.63
N TYR A 47 27.93 6.37 7.55
CA TYR A 47 28.06 4.91 7.61
C TYR A 47 28.74 4.33 6.36
N TRP A 48 28.52 4.94 5.20
CA TRP A 48 29.22 4.60 3.97
C TRP A 48 30.74 4.85 4.10
N GLU A 49 31.14 6.05 4.56
CA GLU A 49 32.54 6.43 4.72
C GLU A 49 33.26 5.54 5.75
N ILE A 50 32.59 5.23 6.88
CA ILE A 50 33.13 4.26 7.86
C ILE A 50 33.28 2.87 7.23
N GLY A 51 32.28 2.41 6.49
CA GLY A 51 32.31 1.12 5.78
C GLY A 51 33.42 1.06 4.75
N GLN A 52 33.61 2.13 3.97
CA GLN A 52 34.70 2.28 3.01
C GLN A 52 36.07 2.18 3.68
N MET A 53 36.28 2.93 4.76
CA MET A 53 37.52 2.90 5.52
C MET A 53 37.85 1.49 6.04
N LEU A 54 36.86 0.77 6.57
CA LEU A 54 37.03 -0.61 7.04
C LEU A 54 37.37 -1.56 5.88
N HIS A 55 36.77 -1.39 4.72
CA HIS A 55 37.04 -2.16 3.53
C HIS A 55 38.45 -1.90 2.99
N GLU A 56 38.84 -0.64 2.78
CA GLU A 56 40.15 -0.24 2.25
C GLU A 56 41.31 -0.65 3.16
N ARG A 57 41.07 -0.67 4.48
CA ARG A 57 42.03 -1.16 5.48
C ARG A 57 42.06 -2.68 5.57
N LYS A 58 41.31 -3.42 4.74
CA LYS A 58 41.22 -4.88 4.72
C LYS A 58 40.94 -5.48 6.10
N ILE A 59 40.07 -4.82 6.85
CA ILE A 59 39.64 -5.30 8.16
C ILE A 59 38.66 -6.44 7.94
N GLU A 60 39.12 -7.68 8.16
CA GLU A 60 38.32 -8.91 7.97
C GLU A 60 37.91 -9.52 9.31
N SER A 61 36.82 -10.29 9.30
CA SER A 61 36.37 -11.03 10.51
C SER A 61 37.45 -11.99 10.99
N GLY A 62 37.53 -12.19 12.29
CA GLY A 62 38.60 -12.93 12.93
C GLY A 62 39.69 -11.99 13.50
N TYR A 63 40.76 -11.73 12.78
CA TYR A 63 41.80 -10.82 13.26
C TYR A 63 41.32 -9.35 13.40
N GLY A 64 40.47 -8.90 12.50
CA GLY A 64 39.87 -7.57 12.53
C GLY A 64 38.86 -7.34 13.66
N ASP A 65 38.32 -8.40 14.27
CA ASP A 65 37.31 -8.27 15.33
C ASP A 65 37.81 -7.47 16.54
N ARG A 66 39.10 -7.59 16.88
CA ARG A 66 39.70 -6.82 17.97
C ARG A 66 39.74 -5.33 17.63
N VAL A 67 40.11 -4.99 16.38
CA VAL A 67 40.15 -3.61 15.89
C VAL A 67 38.75 -3.00 15.90
N VAL A 68 37.77 -3.72 15.39
CA VAL A 68 36.37 -3.27 15.33
C VAL A 68 35.76 -3.11 16.72
N ARG A 69 36.04 -4.02 17.66
CA ARG A 69 35.60 -3.89 19.06
C ARG A 69 36.20 -2.67 19.74
N ARG A 70 37.52 -2.42 19.57
CA ARG A 70 38.19 -1.23 20.11
C ARG A 70 37.63 0.05 19.49
N LEU A 71 37.54 0.11 18.17
CA LEU A 71 36.93 1.23 17.45
C LEU A 71 35.48 1.51 17.94
N SER A 72 34.69 0.45 18.12
CA SER A 72 33.34 0.58 18.67
C SER A 72 33.34 1.18 20.09
N ALA A 73 34.24 0.77 20.96
CA ALA A 73 34.36 1.31 22.32
C ALA A 73 34.72 2.80 22.31
N ASP A 74 35.77 3.16 21.55
CA ASP A 74 36.26 4.52 21.44
C ASP A 74 35.22 5.47 20.80
N LEU A 75 34.49 5.00 19.77
CA LEU A 75 33.41 5.75 19.14
C LEU A 75 32.20 5.89 20.06
N LYS A 76 31.86 4.87 20.83
CA LYS A 76 30.71 4.90 21.75
C LYS A 76 30.94 5.85 22.92
N GLU A 77 32.15 5.98 23.38
CA GLU A 77 32.53 6.96 24.41
C GLU A 77 32.34 8.40 23.88
N ARG A 78 32.76 8.67 22.64
CA ARG A 78 32.66 10.02 22.02
C ARG A 78 31.24 10.33 21.51
N TYR A 79 30.52 9.33 21.02
CA TYR A 79 29.20 9.46 20.37
C TYR A 79 28.20 8.44 20.91
N PRO A 80 27.77 8.54 22.18
CA PRO A 80 26.97 7.50 22.86
C PRO A 80 25.59 7.26 22.24
N LYS A 81 25.06 8.23 21.48
CA LYS A 81 23.76 8.11 20.78
C LYS A 81 23.88 7.58 19.35
N MET A 82 25.09 7.40 18.84
CA MET A 82 25.32 6.91 17.48
C MET A 82 25.39 5.37 17.48
N GLY A 83 24.78 4.76 16.45
CA GLY A 83 24.76 3.31 16.28
C GLY A 83 26.10 2.74 15.86
N VAL A 84 27.10 2.70 16.75
CA VAL A 84 28.48 2.29 16.46
C VAL A 84 28.88 0.98 17.16
N SER A 85 27.93 0.06 17.39
CA SER A 85 28.23 -1.27 17.92
C SER A 85 29.12 -2.08 16.94
N PRO A 86 29.90 -3.06 17.43
CA PRO A 86 30.75 -3.89 16.55
C PRO A 86 29.97 -4.51 15.39
N ARG A 87 28.77 -5.02 15.66
CA ARG A 87 27.89 -5.56 14.63
C ARG A 87 27.53 -4.51 13.58
N ASN A 88 27.18 -3.32 14.03
CA ASN A 88 26.77 -2.24 13.13
C ASN A 88 27.95 -1.73 12.29
N LEU A 89 29.17 -1.71 12.82
CA LEU A 89 30.38 -1.39 12.05
C LEU A 89 30.61 -2.43 10.93
N TRP A 90 30.40 -3.72 11.21
CA TRP A 90 30.43 -4.76 10.17
C TRP A 90 29.28 -4.59 9.13
N ASP A 91 28.11 -4.19 9.57
CA ASP A 91 26.99 -3.92 8.68
C ASP A 91 27.29 -2.68 7.78
N MET A 92 27.98 -1.65 8.28
CA MET A 92 28.46 -0.53 7.48
C MET A 92 29.47 -0.97 6.41
N LYS A 93 30.41 -1.87 6.75
CA LYS A 93 31.34 -2.44 5.77
C LYS A 93 30.58 -3.21 4.68
N LYS A 94 29.63 -4.07 5.05
CA LYS A 94 28.77 -4.78 4.09
C LYS A 94 27.95 -3.83 3.21
N PHE A 95 27.46 -2.74 3.77
CA PHE A 95 26.75 -1.72 3.02
C PHE A 95 27.62 -1.10 1.93
N TYR A 96 28.85 -0.69 2.26
CA TYR A 96 29.80 -0.21 1.27
C TYR A 96 30.11 -1.28 0.22
N GLU A 97 30.50 -2.48 0.62
CA GLU A 97 30.85 -3.60 -0.27
C GLU A 97 29.73 -3.95 -1.24
N ARG A 98 28.48 -3.95 -0.76
CA ARG A 98 27.30 -4.25 -1.59
C ARG A 98 27.06 -3.20 -2.66
N PHE A 99 27.25 -1.93 -2.35
CA PHE A 99 26.84 -0.85 -3.24
C PHE A 99 27.97 -0.08 -3.93
N CYS A 100 29.24 -0.34 -3.62
CA CYS A 100 30.37 0.40 -4.22
C CYS A 100 30.46 0.22 -5.74
N HIS A 101 29.95 -0.89 -6.27
CA HIS A 101 29.90 -1.20 -7.71
C HIS A 101 28.47 -1.13 -8.29
N SER A 102 27.45 -0.84 -7.49
CA SER A 102 26.07 -0.71 -7.95
C SER A 102 25.83 0.60 -8.72
N ASP A 103 24.75 0.61 -9.52
CA ASP A 103 24.30 1.81 -10.23
C ASP A 103 24.09 2.98 -9.24
N ILE A 104 24.42 4.18 -9.70
CA ILE A 104 24.32 5.40 -8.87
C ILE A 104 22.89 5.66 -8.40
N LYS A 105 21.88 5.31 -9.22
CA LYS A 105 20.46 5.46 -8.87
C LYS A 105 20.08 4.56 -7.68
N VAL A 106 20.55 3.31 -7.67
CA VAL A 106 20.31 2.37 -6.57
C VAL A 106 20.90 2.92 -5.28
N ARG A 107 22.16 3.36 -5.32
CA ARG A 107 22.86 3.96 -4.16
C ARG A 107 22.12 5.18 -3.62
N GLN A 108 21.72 6.09 -4.50
CA GLN A 108 21.02 7.33 -4.12
C GLN A 108 19.68 7.05 -3.44
N VAL A 109 18.88 6.14 -3.99
CA VAL A 109 17.54 5.83 -3.44
C VAL A 109 17.67 5.09 -2.10
N VAL A 110 18.56 4.10 -2.02
CA VAL A 110 18.80 3.32 -0.79
C VAL A 110 19.33 4.19 0.34
N ALA A 111 20.25 5.12 0.05
CA ALA A 111 20.83 6.03 1.05
C ALA A 111 19.80 6.96 1.72
N LEU A 112 18.64 7.19 1.11
CA LEU A 112 17.57 8.00 1.69
C LEU A 112 16.68 7.25 2.68
N LEU A 113 16.83 5.91 2.77
CA LEU A 113 16.05 5.09 3.70
C LEU A 113 16.63 5.15 5.13
N PRO A 114 15.78 4.95 6.14
CA PRO A 114 16.26 4.72 7.50
C PRO A 114 17.20 3.51 7.55
N TRP A 115 18.28 3.59 8.34
CA TRP A 115 19.30 2.55 8.42
C TRP A 115 18.74 1.14 8.67
N GLY A 116 17.70 1.03 9.52
CA GLY A 116 17.03 -0.25 9.78
C GLY A 116 16.38 -0.87 8.55
N HIS A 117 15.93 -0.09 7.56
CA HIS A 117 15.40 -0.59 6.28
C HIS A 117 16.55 -1.04 5.37
N ILE A 118 17.64 -0.26 5.30
CA ILE A 118 18.85 -0.63 4.55
C ILE A 118 19.36 -2.01 5.00
N LEU A 119 19.43 -2.24 6.31
CA LEU A 119 19.84 -3.53 6.84
C LEU A 119 18.92 -4.69 6.42
N ARG A 120 17.60 -4.45 6.33
CA ARG A 120 16.67 -5.47 5.87
C ARG A 120 16.85 -5.78 4.38
N LEU A 121 17.03 -4.75 3.57
CA LEU A 121 17.34 -4.92 2.15
C LEU A 121 18.62 -5.71 1.94
N LEU A 122 19.71 -5.34 2.61
CA LEU A 122 21.00 -6.06 2.57
C LEU A 122 20.89 -7.54 2.94
N GLN A 123 20.03 -7.85 3.94
CA GLN A 123 19.87 -9.23 4.44
C GLN A 123 18.98 -10.09 3.56
N LYS A 124 18.03 -9.50 2.82
CA LYS A 124 16.92 -10.25 2.21
C LYS A 124 16.86 -10.17 0.68
N VAL A 125 17.34 -9.10 0.07
CA VAL A 125 17.27 -8.90 -1.38
C VAL A 125 18.54 -9.35 -2.10
N GLY A 126 19.67 -9.43 -1.39
CA GLY A 126 20.93 -9.91 -1.97
C GLY A 126 21.55 -8.94 -2.97
N ASN A 127 21.97 -9.47 -4.14
CA ASN A 127 22.74 -8.72 -5.14
C ASN A 127 21.90 -8.23 -6.33
N ASP A 128 20.59 -8.41 -6.33
CA ASP A 128 19.71 -7.91 -7.37
C ASP A 128 19.46 -6.40 -7.21
N ASP A 129 20.08 -5.60 -8.08
CA ASP A 129 19.97 -4.14 -8.06
C ASP A 129 18.57 -3.65 -8.49
N ALA A 130 17.89 -4.39 -9.37
CA ALA A 130 16.54 -4.02 -9.82
C ALA A 130 15.51 -4.26 -8.70
N ALA A 131 15.56 -5.42 -8.05
CA ALA A 131 14.74 -5.69 -6.87
C ALA A 131 15.06 -4.72 -5.71
N MET A 132 16.34 -4.41 -5.50
CA MET A 132 16.79 -3.47 -4.49
C MET A 132 16.20 -2.07 -4.72
N LEU A 133 16.25 -1.58 -5.96
CA LEU A 133 15.71 -0.29 -6.36
C LEU A 133 14.19 -0.27 -6.18
N PHE A 134 13.49 -1.33 -6.61
CA PHE A 134 12.04 -1.46 -6.46
C PHE A 134 11.62 -1.35 -4.99
N TYR A 135 12.15 -2.21 -4.11
CA TYR A 135 11.77 -2.19 -2.69
C TYR A 135 12.16 -0.89 -1.99
N ALA A 136 13.27 -0.26 -2.39
CA ALA A 136 13.68 1.02 -1.84
C ALA A 136 12.74 2.16 -2.27
N GLN A 137 12.31 2.19 -3.53
CA GLN A 137 11.35 3.15 -4.06
C GLN A 137 9.97 2.99 -3.44
N GLU A 138 9.46 1.75 -3.38
CA GLU A 138 8.17 1.44 -2.76
C GLU A 138 8.15 1.79 -1.27
N THR A 139 9.22 1.44 -0.54
CA THR A 139 9.38 1.82 0.87
C THR A 139 9.30 3.34 1.06
N ARG A 140 9.91 4.10 0.16
CA ARG A 140 9.95 5.56 0.24
C ARG A 140 8.62 6.19 -0.16
N SER A 141 8.01 5.74 -1.25
CA SER A 141 6.76 6.30 -1.79
C SER A 141 5.55 5.98 -0.92
N LYS A 142 5.46 4.73 -0.43
CA LYS A 142 4.35 4.23 0.37
C LYS A 142 4.57 4.34 1.88
N GLY A 143 5.73 4.83 2.32
CA GLY A 143 6.04 5.00 3.74
C GLY A 143 6.09 3.68 4.52
N TRP A 144 6.50 2.59 3.89
CA TRP A 144 6.57 1.29 4.57
C TRP A 144 7.48 1.32 5.79
N ASN A 145 7.00 0.77 6.89
CA ASN A 145 7.85 0.46 8.03
C ASN A 145 8.66 -0.83 7.75
N ARG A 146 9.54 -1.22 8.69
CA ARG A 146 10.41 -2.41 8.52
C ARG A 146 9.64 -3.71 8.34
N ASP A 147 8.48 -3.84 8.98
CA ASP A 147 7.68 -5.07 8.93
C ASP A 147 6.93 -5.16 7.60
N LEU A 148 6.41 -4.03 7.08
CA LEU A 148 5.79 -3.95 5.76
C LEU A 148 6.81 -4.24 4.65
N LEU A 149 8.02 -3.69 4.73
CA LEU A 149 9.09 -3.99 3.80
C LEU A 149 9.45 -5.48 3.82
N LEU A 150 9.59 -6.09 5.02
CA LEU A 150 9.87 -7.52 5.15
C LEU A 150 8.73 -8.38 4.60
N ASN A 151 7.48 -7.96 4.81
CA ASN A 151 6.31 -8.63 4.25
C ASN A 151 6.34 -8.57 2.71
N ALA A 152 6.56 -7.40 2.14
CA ALA A 152 6.67 -7.22 0.69
C ALA A 152 7.77 -8.11 0.07
N ILE A 153 8.96 -8.17 0.69
CA ILE A 153 10.05 -9.04 0.24
C ILE A 153 9.67 -10.52 0.36
N LYS A 154 9.04 -10.93 1.46
CA LYS A 154 8.61 -12.32 1.69
C LYS A 154 7.59 -12.80 0.66
N LEU A 155 6.77 -11.88 0.17
CA LEU A 155 5.70 -12.12 -0.81
C LEU A 155 6.18 -11.93 -2.25
N ASN A 156 7.49 -11.72 -2.45
CA ASN A 156 8.09 -11.53 -3.77
C ASN A 156 7.39 -10.42 -4.59
N MET A 157 7.01 -9.31 -3.94
CA MET A 157 6.26 -8.24 -4.60
C MET A 157 7.01 -7.64 -5.81
N TYR A 158 8.34 -7.68 -5.83
CA TYR A 158 9.12 -7.27 -6.99
C TYR A 158 8.76 -8.12 -8.22
N GLU A 159 8.74 -9.43 -8.11
CA GLU A 159 8.42 -10.32 -9.22
C GLU A 159 6.96 -10.19 -9.64
N THR A 160 6.05 -10.04 -8.68
CA THR A 160 4.62 -9.92 -8.96
C THR A 160 4.21 -8.55 -9.50
N GLN A 161 4.83 -7.44 -9.05
CA GLN A 161 4.47 -6.09 -9.49
C GLN A 161 5.34 -5.55 -10.64
N ALA A 162 6.64 -5.82 -10.65
CA ALA A 162 7.53 -5.32 -11.70
C ALA A 162 7.32 -6.05 -13.04
N LEU A 163 6.78 -7.28 -13.01
CA LEU A 163 6.55 -8.10 -14.19
C LEU A 163 5.07 -8.21 -14.58
N ALA A 164 4.13 -7.86 -13.70
CA ALA A 164 2.70 -7.98 -13.94
C ALA A 164 2.06 -6.61 -14.19
N ARG A 165 1.48 -6.42 -15.36
CA ARG A 165 0.47 -5.38 -15.57
C ARG A 165 -0.78 -5.72 -14.76
N VAL A 166 -1.53 -4.70 -14.35
CA VAL A 166 -2.88 -4.89 -13.79
C VAL A 166 -3.70 -5.70 -14.79
N ASP A 167 -4.34 -6.77 -14.34
CA ASP A 167 -5.27 -7.49 -15.18
C ASP A 167 -6.53 -6.64 -15.33
N ASN A 168 -6.72 -6.02 -16.51
CA ASN A 168 -7.77 -5.03 -16.75
C ASN A 168 -8.20 -4.97 -18.22
N ASN A 169 -9.25 -4.22 -18.50
CA ASN A 169 -9.74 -3.91 -19.83
C ASN A 169 -9.59 -2.44 -20.21
N PHE A 170 -8.68 -1.69 -19.58
CA PHE A 170 -8.55 -0.22 -19.76
C PHE A 170 -8.23 0.15 -21.21
N ASP A 171 -7.34 -0.59 -21.89
CA ASP A 171 -6.95 -0.30 -23.28
C ASP A 171 -8.14 -0.39 -24.27
N ARG A 172 -9.20 -1.12 -23.89
CA ARG A 172 -10.42 -1.27 -24.72
C ARG A 172 -11.54 -0.32 -24.34
N THR A 173 -11.57 0.14 -23.10
CA THR A 173 -12.72 0.87 -22.50
C THR A 173 -12.44 2.33 -22.24
N LEU A 174 -11.19 2.77 -22.24
CA LEU A 174 -10.75 4.14 -22.04
C LEU A 174 -10.07 4.70 -23.30
N PRO A 175 -10.07 6.05 -23.48
CA PRO A 175 -9.20 6.72 -24.46
C PRO A 175 -7.74 6.36 -24.23
N ALA A 176 -6.91 6.26 -25.28
CA ALA A 176 -5.54 5.75 -25.23
C ALA A 176 -4.65 6.43 -24.16
N GLU A 177 -4.66 7.76 -24.08
CA GLU A 177 -3.88 8.51 -23.07
C GLU A 177 -4.34 8.20 -21.64
N GLN A 178 -5.64 8.09 -21.45
CA GLN A 178 -6.23 7.78 -20.15
C GLN A 178 -5.96 6.31 -19.76
N ALA A 179 -6.03 5.38 -20.70
CA ALA A 179 -5.70 3.98 -20.50
C ALA A 179 -4.24 3.79 -20.10
N GLN A 180 -3.32 4.47 -20.81
CA GLN A 180 -1.90 4.45 -20.47
C GLN A 180 -1.70 4.96 -19.03
N TYR A 181 -2.27 6.11 -18.68
CA TYR A 181 -2.11 6.68 -17.35
C TYR A 181 -2.79 5.81 -16.26
N ALA A 182 -3.94 5.20 -16.54
CA ALA A 182 -4.58 4.26 -15.63
C ALA A 182 -3.69 3.03 -15.38
N ASN A 183 -3.06 2.47 -16.42
CA ASN A 183 -2.11 1.37 -16.29
C ASN A 183 -0.85 1.72 -15.47
N GLU A 184 -0.46 3.00 -15.43
CA GLU A 184 0.65 3.48 -14.59
C GLU A 184 0.22 3.73 -13.12
N VAL A 185 -1.04 4.11 -12.91
CA VAL A 185 -1.59 4.46 -11.58
C VAL A 185 -1.96 3.22 -10.78
N PHE A 186 -2.63 2.26 -11.40
CA PHE A 186 -3.15 1.09 -10.70
C PHE A 186 -2.11 -0.03 -10.64
N SER A 187 -1.93 -0.59 -9.44
CA SER A 187 -1.02 -1.72 -9.19
C SER A 187 -1.74 -3.06 -9.37
N SER A 188 -1.02 -4.08 -9.84
CA SER A 188 -1.57 -5.45 -9.93
C SER A 188 -1.72 -6.11 -8.55
N SER A 189 -1.00 -5.63 -7.53
CA SER A 189 -1.04 -6.13 -6.16
C SER A 189 -0.82 -5.01 -5.15
N TYR A 190 -1.48 -5.09 -3.99
CA TYR A 190 -1.40 -4.10 -2.91
C TYR A 190 -0.95 -4.74 -1.60
N ASN A 191 -0.06 -4.06 -0.85
CA ASN A 191 0.41 -4.54 0.43
C ASN A 191 -0.47 -4.02 1.57
N LEU A 192 -1.42 -4.82 2.01
CA LEU A 192 -2.31 -4.51 3.13
C LEU A 192 -1.79 -5.03 4.49
N GLY A 193 -0.52 -5.41 4.58
CA GLY A 193 0.10 -5.86 5.82
C GLY A 193 0.06 -4.84 6.96
N PHE A 194 -0.12 -3.54 6.65
CA PHE A 194 -0.29 -2.48 7.65
C PHE A 194 -1.56 -2.60 8.50
N LEU A 195 -2.53 -3.42 8.06
CA LEU A 195 -3.75 -3.69 8.82
C LEU A 195 -3.50 -4.58 10.04
N GLY A 196 -2.33 -5.22 10.13
CA GLY A 196 -1.95 -6.08 11.25
C GLY A 196 -2.84 -7.32 11.40
N VAL A 197 -3.43 -7.78 10.30
CA VAL A 197 -4.26 -8.98 10.28
C VAL A 197 -3.36 -10.19 10.47
N THR A 198 -3.53 -10.90 11.59
CA THR A 198 -2.74 -12.08 11.96
C THR A 198 -3.57 -13.37 11.98
N SER A 199 -4.89 -13.25 11.84
CA SER A 199 -5.86 -14.34 11.77
C SER A 199 -6.85 -14.07 10.64
N PRO A 200 -7.55 -15.09 10.13
CA PRO A 200 -8.62 -14.90 9.16
C PRO A 200 -9.69 -13.95 9.70
N ILE A 201 -10.19 -13.07 8.84
CA ILE A 201 -11.22 -12.07 9.16
C ILE A 201 -12.28 -12.07 8.07
N LEU A 202 -13.46 -11.55 8.40
CA LEU A 202 -14.56 -11.35 7.45
C LEU A 202 -14.31 -10.17 6.53
N GLU A 203 -14.98 -10.14 5.37
CA GLU A 203 -14.90 -9.05 4.38
C GLU A 203 -15.26 -7.70 5.03
N LEU A 204 -16.34 -7.65 5.81
CA LEU A 204 -16.77 -6.44 6.52
C LEU A 204 -15.72 -5.97 7.55
N GLU A 205 -15.06 -6.89 8.25
CA GLU A 205 -14.01 -6.53 9.20
C GLU A 205 -12.75 -6.00 8.48
N LEU A 206 -12.40 -6.59 7.34
CA LEU A 206 -11.28 -6.11 6.52
C LEU A 206 -11.57 -4.70 5.99
N GLU A 207 -12.78 -4.45 5.52
CA GLU A 207 -13.22 -3.12 5.10
C GLU A 207 -13.14 -2.10 6.24
N ASP A 208 -13.68 -2.42 7.42
CA ASP A 208 -13.65 -1.55 8.60
C ASP A 208 -12.19 -1.20 9.01
N ARG A 209 -11.29 -2.18 8.95
CA ARG A 209 -9.86 -1.95 9.21
C ARG A 209 -9.22 -1.06 8.14
N LEU A 210 -9.59 -1.21 6.87
CA LEU A 210 -9.11 -0.34 5.79
C LEU A 210 -9.59 1.10 5.98
N VAL A 211 -10.85 1.29 6.34
CA VAL A 211 -11.42 2.61 6.62
C VAL A 211 -10.74 3.26 7.83
N LYS A 212 -10.54 2.53 8.92
CA LYS A 212 -9.78 3.01 10.09
C LYS A 212 -8.33 3.34 9.78
N ALA A 213 -7.74 2.69 8.80
CA ALA A 213 -6.37 2.92 8.34
C ALA A 213 -6.31 3.66 6.99
N ILE A 214 -7.36 4.44 6.65
CA ILE A 214 -7.56 5.03 5.32
C ILE A 214 -6.34 5.83 4.81
N THR A 215 -5.66 6.56 5.68
CA THR A 215 -4.45 7.29 5.31
C THR A 215 -3.35 6.35 4.77
N ARG A 216 -3.17 5.18 5.39
CA ARG A 216 -2.19 4.18 4.94
C ARG A 216 -2.64 3.51 3.66
N PHE A 217 -3.95 3.26 3.52
CA PHE A 217 -4.49 2.70 2.30
C PHE A 217 -4.35 3.67 1.12
N LEU A 218 -4.59 4.96 1.32
CA LEU A 218 -4.33 6.00 0.30
C LEU A 218 -2.85 6.04 -0.12
N MET A 219 -1.92 5.88 0.84
CA MET A 219 -0.48 5.78 0.51
C MET A 219 -0.16 4.53 -0.30
N GLU A 220 -0.82 3.40 -0.02
CA GLU A 220 -0.65 2.16 -0.78
C GLU A 220 -1.27 2.23 -2.17
N LEU A 221 -2.43 2.90 -2.33
CA LEU A 221 -3.03 3.17 -3.64
C LEU A 221 -2.13 4.07 -4.50
N GLY A 222 -1.39 4.98 -3.88
CA GLY A 222 -0.50 5.91 -4.56
C GLY A 222 -1.01 7.34 -4.64
N ASN A 223 -0.31 8.18 -5.42
CA ASN A 223 -0.61 9.61 -5.51
C ASN A 223 -1.88 9.88 -6.32
N GLY A 224 -2.63 10.90 -5.93
CA GLY A 224 -3.78 11.39 -6.68
C GLY A 224 -5.13 10.91 -6.18
N PHE A 225 -5.18 9.93 -5.28
CA PHE A 225 -6.42 9.44 -4.70
C PHE A 225 -6.93 10.34 -3.58
N THR A 226 -8.24 10.56 -3.58
CA THR A 226 -8.99 11.23 -2.51
C THR A 226 -10.13 10.31 -2.09
N PHE A 227 -10.23 10.00 -0.81
CA PHE A 227 -11.31 9.16 -0.27
C PHE A 227 -12.60 9.97 -0.17
N ILE A 228 -13.69 9.47 -0.75
CA ILE A 228 -15.03 10.05 -0.68
C ILE A 228 -15.81 9.40 0.46
N GLY A 229 -15.83 8.05 0.52
CA GLY A 229 -16.58 7.34 1.55
C GLY A 229 -16.53 5.83 1.39
N ASN A 230 -17.06 5.13 2.38
CA ASN A 230 -17.28 3.69 2.34
C ASN A 230 -18.79 3.37 2.39
N GLN A 231 -19.15 2.16 1.96
CA GLN A 231 -20.54 1.71 1.87
C GLN A 231 -21.43 2.76 1.16
N HIS A 232 -20.87 3.32 0.07
CA HIS A 232 -21.50 4.41 -0.66
C HIS A 232 -22.77 3.94 -1.36
N VAL A 233 -23.92 4.54 -0.97
CA VAL A 233 -25.24 4.12 -1.45
C VAL A 233 -25.56 4.78 -2.78
N LEU A 234 -25.88 3.98 -3.76
CA LEU A 234 -26.39 4.39 -5.08
C LEU A 234 -27.85 3.96 -5.20
N GLU A 235 -28.75 4.91 -5.21
CA GLU A 235 -30.19 4.64 -5.37
C GLU A 235 -30.63 4.91 -6.82
N TYR A 236 -31.17 3.88 -7.47
CA TYR A 236 -31.70 4.00 -8.81
C TYR A 236 -32.95 3.16 -9.00
N ASN A 237 -34.04 3.79 -9.43
CA ASN A 237 -35.33 3.13 -9.67
C ASN A 237 -35.86 2.34 -8.44
N GLY A 238 -35.74 2.92 -7.23
CA GLY A 238 -36.18 2.31 -5.98
C GLY A 238 -35.34 1.12 -5.50
N LYS A 239 -34.15 0.91 -6.09
CA LYS A 239 -33.20 -0.11 -5.67
C LYS A 239 -31.92 0.53 -5.16
N GLU A 240 -31.46 0.10 -4.01
CA GLU A 240 -30.20 0.49 -3.43
C GLU A 240 -29.09 -0.48 -3.84
N SER A 241 -27.93 0.10 -4.14
CA SER A 241 -26.67 -0.63 -4.34
C SER A 241 -25.59 0.05 -3.52
N LYS A 242 -24.63 -0.72 -2.99
CA LYS A 242 -23.57 -0.18 -2.14
C LYS A 242 -22.21 -0.52 -2.73
N VAL A 243 -21.39 0.52 -2.88
CA VAL A 243 -19.98 0.41 -3.25
C VAL A 243 -19.16 0.37 -1.97
N ASP A 244 -18.28 -0.61 -1.79
CA ASP A 244 -17.53 -0.78 -0.55
C ASP A 244 -16.70 0.46 -0.23
N MET A 245 -15.92 0.97 -1.19
CA MET A 245 -15.18 2.22 -1.04
C MET A 245 -15.21 3.03 -2.32
N LEU A 246 -15.43 4.33 -2.20
CA LEU A 246 -15.44 5.29 -3.31
C LEU A 246 -14.32 6.30 -3.13
N PHE A 247 -13.57 6.54 -4.22
CA PHE A 247 -12.49 7.51 -4.30
C PHE A 247 -12.68 8.42 -5.51
N PHE A 248 -11.97 9.55 -5.52
CA PHE A 248 -11.74 10.36 -6.69
C PHE A 248 -10.26 10.40 -7.01
N HIS A 249 -9.89 10.20 -8.28
CA HIS A 249 -8.50 10.31 -8.71
C HIS A 249 -8.26 11.58 -9.51
N ARG A 250 -7.45 12.50 -8.96
CA ARG A 250 -7.22 13.83 -9.51
C ARG A 250 -6.63 13.84 -10.93
N GLY A 251 -5.60 13.02 -11.18
CA GLY A 251 -4.95 12.95 -12.49
C GLY A 251 -5.83 12.33 -13.57
N LEU A 252 -6.58 11.28 -13.23
CA LEU A 252 -7.54 10.63 -14.12
C LEU A 252 -8.84 11.41 -14.22
N ARG A 253 -9.11 12.35 -13.30
CA ARG A 253 -10.35 13.14 -13.19
C ARG A 253 -11.59 12.25 -13.25
N CYS A 254 -11.61 11.20 -12.43
CA CYS A 254 -12.72 10.24 -12.41
C CYS A 254 -12.97 9.69 -11.01
N LEU A 255 -14.19 9.20 -10.80
CA LEU A 255 -14.55 8.39 -9.66
C LEU A 255 -13.88 7.00 -9.79
N VAL A 256 -13.42 6.47 -8.67
CA VAL A 256 -12.82 5.12 -8.59
C VAL A 256 -13.57 4.32 -7.54
N ALA A 257 -14.31 3.31 -7.99
CA ALA A 257 -14.99 2.36 -7.12
C ALA A 257 -14.06 1.20 -6.78
N VAL A 258 -13.93 0.89 -5.51
CA VAL A 258 -13.16 -0.27 -5.03
C VAL A 258 -14.11 -1.24 -4.36
N ASP A 259 -14.14 -2.48 -4.84
CA ASP A 259 -14.90 -3.60 -4.26
C ASP A 259 -13.91 -4.61 -3.69
N LEU A 260 -14.07 -4.95 -2.41
CA LEU A 260 -13.13 -5.77 -1.65
C LEU A 260 -13.66 -7.19 -1.50
N LYS A 261 -12.83 -8.19 -1.77
CA LYS A 261 -13.16 -9.60 -1.66
C LYS A 261 -12.09 -10.36 -0.88
N ILE A 262 -12.49 -11.11 0.13
CA ILE A 262 -11.54 -11.89 0.96
C ILE A 262 -11.11 -13.21 0.32
N GLY A 263 -11.79 -13.65 -0.74
CA GLY A 263 -11.49 -14.86 -1.49
C GLY A 263 -10.80 -14.63 -2.82
N ALA A 264 -10.72 -15.69 -3.62
CA ALA A 264 -10.28 -15.61 -4.99
C ALA A 264 -11.26 -14.80 -5.85
N PHE A 265 -10.75 -14.23 -6.94
CA PHE A 265 -11.58 -13.57 -7.96
C PHE A 265 -12.66 -14.53 -8.49
N LYS A 266 -13.83 -13.97 -8.80
CA LYS A 266 -14.91 -14.69 -9.46
C LYS A 266 -15.52 -13.81 -10.55
N PRO A 267 -15.91 -14.39 -11.71
CA PRO A 267 -16.45 -13.63 -12.85
C PRO A 267 -17.67 -12.76 -12.51
N GLU A 268 -18.52 -13.21 -11.55
CA GLU A 268 -19.68 -12.43 -11.12
C GLU A 268 -19.32 -11.06 -10.50
N TYR A 269 -18.11 -10.90 -9.96
CA TYR A 269 -17.64 -9.62 -9.41
C TYR A 269 -17.46 -8.56 -10.50
N ALA A 270 -17.00 -8.98 -11.69
CA ALA A 270 -16.89 -8.09 -12.85
C ALA A 270 -18.26 -7.55 -13.29
N GLY A 271 -19.29 -8.40 -13.32
CA GLY A 271 -20.67 -8.01 -13.64
C GLY A 271 -21.24 -7.03 -12.62
N LYS A 272 -21.01 -7.27 -11.32
CA LYS A 272 -21.41 -6.37 -10.23
C LYS A 272 -20.71 -5.01 -10.35
N MET A 273 -19.40 -5.00 -10.57
CA MET A 273 -18.62 -3.76 -10.75
C MET A 273 -19.08 -2.98 -12.00
N ASN A 274 -19.29 -3.64 -13.12
CA ASN A 274 -19.81 -3.01 -14.35
C ASN A 274 -21.15 -2.29 -14.12
N TYR A 275 -22.03 -2.89 -13.31
CA TYR A 275 -23.30 -2.27 -12.91
C TYR A 275 -23.06 -1.05 -12.00
N TYR A 276 -22.20 -1.13 -11.00
CA TYR A 276 -21.84 -0.01 -10.13
C TYR A 276 -21.27 1.18 -10.91
N LEU A 277 -20.37 0.93 -11.84
CA LEU A 277 -19.80 2.00 -12.68
C LEU A 277 -20.86 2.63 -13.58
N SER A 278 -21.87 1.86 -14.02
CA SER A 278 -22.99 2.40 -14.78
C SER A 278 -23.87 3.32 -13.95
N LEU A 279 -24.07 3.00 -12.67
CA LEU A 279 -24.81 3.87 -11.74
C LEU A 279 -24.00 5.11 -11.39
N LEU A 280 -22.72 5.00 -11.06
CA LEU A 280 -21.84 6.14 -10.76
C LEU A 280 -21.76 7.11 -11.92
N ASP A 281 -21.56 6.63 -13.15
CA ASP A 281 -21.52 7.48 -14.34
C ASP A 281 -22.84 8.23 -14.61
N ARG A 282 -23.97 7.67 -14.16
CA ARG A 282 -25.29 8.25 -14.36
C ARG A 282 -25.71 9.21 -13.25
N LEU A 283 -25.35 8.90 -12.01
CA LEU A 283 -25.87 9.58 -10.83
C LEU A 283 -24.89 10.62 -10.26
N GLU A 284 -23.60 10.33 -10.31
CA GLU A 284 -22.60 11.07 -9.53
C GLU A 284 -21.50 11.71 -10.35
N ARG A 285 -21.23 11.20 -11.55
CA ARG A 285 -20.17 11.73 -12.40
C ARG A 285 -20.48 13.16 -12.83
N GLY A 286 -19.55 14.08 -12.55
CA GLY A 286 -19.62 15.46 -13.03
C GLY A 286 -19.48 15.58 -14.56
N ALA A 287 -19.99 16.67 -15.13
CA ALA A 287 -19.95 16.91 -16.58
C ALA A 287 -18.54 16.95 -17.16
N ASP A 288 -17.56 17.44 -16.39
CA ASP A 288 -16.15 17.56 -16.76
C ASP A 288 -15.29 16.36 -16.32
N GLU A 289 -15.92 15.33 -15.78
CA GLU A 289 -15.22 14.13 -15.30
C GLU A 289 -15.22 13.02 -16.35
N ASN A 290 -14.15 12.26 -16.34
CA ASN A 290 -14.02 11.06 -17.15
C ASN A 290 -14.89 9.91 -16.60
N ARG A 291 -15.03 8.82 -17.37
CA ARG A 291 -15.77 7.64 -16.94
C ARG A 291 -15.19 7.08 -15.65
N SER A 292 -16.05 6.64 -14.75
CA SER A 292 -15.67 5.97 -13.50
C SER A 292 -14.91 4.69 -13.77
N ILE A 293 -13.89 4.40 -12.96
CA ILE A 293 -13.06 3.19 -13.04
C ILE A 293 -13.37 2.29 -11.84
N GLY A 294 -13.44 1.00 -12.06
CA GLY A 294 -13.62 0.00 -11.00
C GLY A 294 -12.36 -0.81 -10.74
N ILE A 295 -12.07 -1.04 -9.46
CA ILE A 295 -10.99 -1.92 -9.02
C ILE A 295 -11.57 -2.98 -8.10
N ILE A 296 -11.41 -4.26 -8.47
CA ILE A 296 -11.76 -5.39 -7.63
C ILE A 296 -10.49 -5.84 -6.92
N LEU A 297 -10.48 -5.74 -5.59
CA LEU A 297 -9.39 -6.22 -4.74
C LEU A 297 -9.76 -7.59 -4.18
N CYS A 298 -9.03 -8.62 -4.54
CA CYS A 298 -9.25 -9.99 -4.10
C CYS A 298 -7.98 -10.58 -3.45
N ALA A 299 -8.14 -11.64 -2.66
CA ALA A 299 -6.99 -12.29 -2.04
C ALA A 299 -6.14 -13.06 -3.06
N GLU A 300 -6.75 -13.49 -4.15
CA GLU A 300 -6.11 -14.29 -5.21
C GLU A 300 -6.83 -14.08 -6.53
N LYS A 301 -6.09 -14.14 -7.64
CA LYS A 301 -6.66 -14.03 -8.99
C LYS A 301 -5.95 -14.97 -9.96
N ASP A 302 -6.70 -15.52 -10.90
CA ASP A 302 -6.16 -16.16 -12.09
C ASP A 302 -6.29 -15.22 -13.27
N ARG A 303 -5.18 -15.02 -13.99
CA ARG A 303 -5.12 -14.05 -15.10
C ARG A 303 -6.07 -14.40 -16.24
N VAL A 304 -6.16 -15.69 -16.59
CA VAL A 304 -6.99 -16.14 -17.72
C VAL A 304 -8.47 -15.97 -17.36
N GLU A 305 -8.86 -16.31 -16.13
CA GLU A 305 -10.22 -16.11 -15.64
C GLU A 305 -10.61 -14.63 -15.62
N VAL A 306 -9.72 -13.74 -15.17
CA VAL A 306 -9.95 -12.30 -15.20
C VAL A 306 -10.09 -11.78 -16.64
N GLU A 307 -9.19 -12.18 -17.55
CA GLU A 307 -9.21 -11.76 -18.94
C GLU A 307 -10.55 -12.14 -19.60
N LEU A 308 -11.00 -13.38 -19.44
CA LEU A 308 -12.29 -13.86 -19.95
C LEU A 308 -13.47 -13.11 -19.32
N ALA A 309 -13.45 -12.90 -18.00
CA ALA A 309 -14.54 -12.19 -17.32
C ALA A 309 -14.66 -10.72 -17.73
N LEU A 310 -13.58 -10.10 -18.15
CA LEU A 310 -13.54 -8.69 -18.58
C LEU A 310 -13.72 -8.52 -20.10
N GLU A 311 -13.71 -9.60 -20.90
CA GLU A 311 -13.68 -9.53 -22.37
C GLU A 311 -14.82 -8.69 -22.94
N ASP A 312 -16.05 -8.91 -22.48
CA ASP A 312 -17.25 -8.21 -22.98
C ASP A 312 -17.73 -7.06 -22.07
N MET A 313 -16.95 -6.70 -21.04
CA MET A 313 -17.32 -5.61 -20.15
C MET A 313 -17.08 -4.24 -20.79
N GLY A 314 -18.14 -3.41 -20.85
CA GLY A 314 -18.10 -2.09 -21.47
C GLY A 314 -17.60 -0.97 -20.56
N LYS A 315 -17.37 -1.25 -19.28
CA LYS A 315 -16.81 -0.30 -18.30
C LYS A 315 -15.37 -0.62 -17.96
N PRO A 316 -14.54 0.39 -17.61
CA PRO A 316 -13.14 0.18 -17.27
C PRO A 316 -13.01 -0.47 -15.90
N ILE A 317 -12.58 -1.73 -15.87
CA ILE A 317 -12.43 -2.53 -14.66
C ILE A 317 -11.02 -3.12 -14.61
N GLY A 318 -10.37 -3.00 -13.45
CA GLY A 318 -9.13 -3.68 -13.12
C GLY A 318 -9.33 -4.65 -11.95
N VAL A 319 -8.58 -5.74 -11.96
CA VAL A 319 -8.54 -6.72 -10.89
C VAL A 319 -7.15 -6.78 -10.32
N ALA A 320 -7.03 -6.54 -9.02
CA ALA A 320 -5.76 -6.60 -8.31
C ALA A 320 -5.84 -7.58 -7.15
N ASP A 321 -4.74 -8.23 -6.82
CA ASP A 321 -4.67 -8.96 -5.57
C ASP A 321 -4.15 -8.07 -4.44
N TYR A 322 -4.36 -8.51 -3.20
CA TYR A 322 -3.76 -7.88 -2.03
C TYR A 322 -3.04 -8.89 -1.16
N GLN A 323 -2.03 -8.41 -0.43
CA GLN A 323 -1.20 -9.23 0.43
C GLN A 323 -1.40 -8.81 1.89
N LEU A 324 -1.81 -9.78 2.71
CA LEU A 324 -1.86 -9.68 4.17
C LEU A 324 -0.65 -10.40 4.79
N ILE A 325 -0.42 -10.20 6.08
CA ILE A 325 0.61 -10.94 6.82
C ILE A 325 0.23 -12.43 7.02
N VAL A 326 -1.07 -12.72 6.94
CA VAL A 326 -1.62 -14.08 7.12
C VAL A 326 -1.43 -14.90 5.85
N PRO A 327 -0.92 -16.14 5.94
CA PRO A 327 -0.84 -17.05 4.82
C PRO A 327 -2.21 -17.31 4.19
N LYS A 328 -2.27 -17.29 2.85
CA LYS A 328 -3.52 -17.47 2.06
C LYS A 328 -4.28 -18.75 2.41
N GLU A 329 -3.56 -19.84 2.72
CA GLU A 329 -4.16 -21.14 3.07
C GLU A 329 -5.03 -21.08 4.35
N LYS A 330 -4.67 -20.21 5.30
CA LYS A 330 -5.47 -20.01 6.52
C LYS A 330 -6.73 -19.19 6.25
N LEU A 331 -6.68 -18.23 5.34
CA LEU A 331 -7.85 -17.47 4.90
C LEU A 331 -8.88 -18.37 4.18
N GLN A 332 -8.43 -19.20 3.26
CA GLN A 332 -9.31 -20.11 2.51
C GLN A 332 -10.00 -21.13 3.42
N LYS A 333 -9.32 -21.63 4.44
CA LYS A 333 -9.90 -22.62 5.36
C LYS A 333 -11.08 -22.05 6.17
N VAL A 334 -10.95 -20.81 6.66
CA VAL A 334 -12.04 -20.17 7.43
C VAL A 334 -13.23 -19.82 6.55
N LEU A 335 -12.99 -19.35 5.31
CA LEU A 335 -14.05 -19.14 4.33
C LEU A 335 -14.84 -20.42 4.07
N THR A 336 -14.15 -21.55 3.92
CA THR A 336 -14.81 -22.85 3.69
C THR A 336 -15.61 -23.28 4.93
N ASP A 337 -15.09 -23.03 6.12
CA ASP A 337 -15.75 -23.40 7.38
C ASP A 337 -16.96 -22.48 7.67
N GLU A 338 -16.90 -21.18 7.36
CA GLU A 338 -18.02 -20.25 7.52
C GLU A 338 -19.12 -20.45 6.47
N ILE A 339 -18.77 -20.73 5.21
CA ILE A 339 -19.76 -21.08 4.18
C ILE A 339 -20.52 -22.34 4.58
N LYS A 340 -19.84 -23.32 5.19
CA LYS A 340 -20.49 -24.53 5.73
C LYS A 340 -21.41 -24.19 6.90
N ALA A 341 -20.94 -23.39 7.87
CA ALA A 341 -21.74 -22.98 9.02
C ALA A 341 -23.00 -22.21 8.60
N PHE A 342 -22.86 -21.26 7.66
CA PHE A 342 -23.99 -20.49 7.13
C PHE A 342 -24.98 -21.34 6.33
N SER A 343 -24.49 -22.36 5.60
CA SER A 343 -25.32 -23.29 4.88
C SER A 343 -26.08 -24.26 5.81
N GLU A 344 -25.50 -24.60 6.95
CA GLU A 344 -26.11 -25.39 8.01
C GLU A 344 -27.18 -24.58 8.78
N GLU A 345 -26.91 -23.33 9.14
CA GLU A 345 -27.89 -22.42 9.77
C GLU A 345 -29.10 -22.19 8.86
N LYS A 346 -28.90 -21.99 7.55
CA LYS A 346 -30.00 -21.89 6.59
C LYS A 346 -30.84 -23.18 6.49
N LYS A 347 -30.22 -24.35 6.58
CA LYS A 347 -30.94 -25.63 6.60
C LYS A 347 -31.75 -25.82 7.89
N ILE A 348 -31.24 -25.36 9.03
CA ILE A 348 -31.95 -25.43 10.32
C ILE A 348 -33.15 -24.48 10.31
N ASN A 349 -33.00 -23.27 9.78
CA ASN A 349 -34.09 -22.28 9.69
C ASN A 349 -35.19 -22.68 8.67
N LEU A 350 -34.87 -23.40 7.60
CA LEU A 350 -35.87 -23.93 6.69
C LEU A 350 -36.64 -25.10 7.29
N ASN A 351 -36.01 -25.94 8.11
CA ASN A 351 -36.67 -27.06 8.77
C ASN A 351 -37.53 -26.63 9.97
N SER A 352 -37.23 -25.47 10.61
CA SER A 352 -38.04 -24.89 11.69
C SER A 352 -39.23 -24.05 11.19
N ALA A 353 -39.27 -23.69 9.91
CA ALA A 353 -40.43 -23.00 9.28
C ALA A 353 -41.44 -23.93 8.64
N THR A 354 -41.24 -25.27 8.72
CA THR A 354 -42.10 -26.30 8.12
C THR A 354 -42.76 -27.19 9.19
N LEU A 355 -42.70 -26.82 10.44
CA LEU A 355 -43.47 -27.39 11.58
C LEU A 355 -44.41 -26.30 12.14
#